data_27a6ede4692a3941d6a54475fc2af98c
#
_entry.id   27a6ede4692a3941d6a54475fc2af98c
#
_cell.length_a   1.000
_cell.length_b   1.000
_cell.length_c   1.000
_cell.angle_alpha   90.00
_cell.angle_beta   90.00
_cell.angle_gamma   90.00
#
_symmetry.space_group_name_H-M   'P 1'
#
loop_
_entity.id
_entity.type
_entity.pdbx_description
1 polymer ?
#
loop_
_entity_poly.entity_id
_entity_poly.type
_entity_poly.pdbx_seq_one_letter_code
_entity_poly.pdbx_strand_id
1 'polypeptide(L)' 'MAHADSERVDRLESHLAHLEHQVEQLNGVVIEQGKLLDRLSKETQRQSSAMQTLELERMKSNVQKPPHYQ' A
#
# COMPACT_ATOMS: atom_id res chain seq x y z
N MET A 1 7.02 50.90 9.20
CA MET A 1 6.04 50.30 8.32
C MET A 1 6.65 49.24 7.45
N ALA A 2 7.63 49.61 6.61
CA ALA A 2 8.30 48.65 5.73
C ALA A 2 8.99 47.52 6.53
N HIS A 3 9.47 47.86 7.71
CA HIS A 3 10.17 46.90 8.57
C HIS A 3 9.24 45.78 9.07
N ALA A 4 8.03 46.15 9.47
CA ALA A 4 7.03 45.19 9.93
C ALA A 4 6.55 44.29 8.80
N ASP A 5 6.41 44.88 7.59
CA ASP A 5 6.02 44.12 6.41
C ASP A 5 7.11 43.15 6.00
N SER A 6 8.37 43.54 6.12
CA SER A 6 9.51 42.68 5.83
C SER A 6 9.53 41.45 6.81
N GLU A 7 9.28 41.70 8.07
CA GLU A 7 9.22 40.64 9.08
C GLU A 7 8.06 39.67 8.80
N ARG A 8 6.92 40.19 8.37
CA ARG A 8 5.77 39.38 8.01
C ARG A 8 6.08 38.49 6.79
N VAL A 9 6.74 39.06 5.80
CA VAL A 9 7.15 38.30 4.61
C VAL A 9 8.13 37.21 4.99
N ASP A 10 9.10 37.52 5.84
CA ASP A 10 10.08 36.54 6.30
C ASP A 10 9.40 35.37 7.01
N ARG A 11 8.42 35.66 7.86
CA ARG A 11 7.68 34.60 8.56
C ARG A 11 6.85 33.77 7.59
N LEU A 12 6.23 34.41 6.63
CA LEU A 12 5.45 33.71 5.60
C LEU A 12 6.34 32.80 4.78
N GLU A 13 7.49 33.28 4.38
CA GLU A 13 8.45 32.48 3.62
C GLU A 13 8.93 31.29 4.43
N SER A 14 9.18 31.50 5.72
CA SER A 14 9.58 30.42 6.62
C SER A 14 8.50 29.37 6.74
N HIS A 15 7.25 29.80 6.89
CA HIS A 15 6.11 28.89 6.98
C HIS A 15 5.92 28.12 5.67
N LEU A 16 6.08 28.79 4.55
CA LEU A 16 5.99 28.13 3.23
C LEU A 16 7.05 27.07 3.08
N ALA A 17 8.28 27.37 3.43
CA ALA A 17 9.37 26.41 3.36
C ALA A 17 9.08 25.19 4.23
N HIS A 18 8.55 25.42 5.43
CA HIS A 18 8.17 24.34 6.35
C HIS A 18 7.05 23.49 5.76
N LEU A 19 6.03 24.13 5.22
CA LEU A 19 4.92 23.42 4.58
C LEU A 19 5.36 22.63 3.36
N GLU A 20 6.23 23.21 2.54
CA GLU A 20 6.78 22.49 1.38
C GLU A 20 7.52 21.23 1.82
N HIS A 21 8.30 21.34 2.89
CA HIS A 21 9.01 20.20 3.44
C HIS A 21 8.05 19.14 3.93
N GLN A 22 6.99 19.54 4.61
CA GLN A 22 5.95 18.60 5.08
C GLN A 22 5.25 17.90 3.92
N VAL A 23 4.95 18.66 2.86
CA VAL A 23 4.34 18.09 1.65
C VAL A 23 5.27 17.04 1.02
N GLU A 24 6.54 17.33 0.95
CA GLU A 24 7.53 16.39 0.42
C GLU A 24 7.59 15.12 1.26
N GLN A 25 7.57 15.27 2.58
CA GLN A 25 7.56 14.12 3.49
C GLN A 25 6.30 13.28 3.31
N LEU A 26 5.16 13.93 3.23
CA LEU A 26 3.88 13.23 3.02
C LEU A 26 3.86 12.52 1.68
N ASN A 27 4.40 13.17 0.65
CA ASN A 27 4.48 12.57 -0.67
C ASN A 27 5.34 11.30 -0.63
N GLY A 28 6.45 11.33 0.12
CA GLY A 28 7.29 10.17 0.33
C GLY A 28 6.53 9.03 1.01
N VAL A 29 5.74 9.36 2.03
CA VAL A 29 4.91 8.38 2.74
C VAL A 29 3.89 7.76 1.79
N VAL A 30 3.23 8.57 0.98
CA VAL A 30 2.24 8.08 0.02
C VAL A 30 2.89 7.12 -0.98
N ILE A 31 4.07 7.45 -1.48
CA ILE A 31 4.80 6.59 -2.40
C ILE A 31 5.14 5.26 -1.73
N GLU A 32 5.64 5.28 -0.51
CA GLU A 32 5.98 4.06 0.22
C GLU A 32 4.74 3.22 0.51
N GLN A 33 3.64 3.85 0.88
CA GLN A 33 2.38 3.15 1.09
C GLN A 33 1.88 2.51 -0.19
N GLY A 34 2.03 3.20 -1.32
CA GLY A 34 1.66 2.65 -2.63
C GLY A 34 2.44 1.39 -2.95
N LYS A 35 3.74 1.39 -2.67
CA LYS A 35 4.58 0.22 -2.87
C LYS A 35 4.18 -0.95 -1.98
N LEU A 36 3.86 -0.64 -0.73
CA LEU A 36 3.42 -1.66 0.22
C LEU A 36 2.09 -2.26 -0.20
N LEU A 37 1.14 -1.42 -0.61
CA LEU A 37 -0.16 -1.89 -1.10
C LEU A 37 -0.01 -2.78 -2.32
N ASP A 38 0.89 -2.42 -3.23
CA ASP A 38 1.15 -3.23 -4.42
C ASP A 38 1.69 -4.60 -4.02
N ARG A 39 2.64 -4.64 -3.11
CA ARG A 39 3.19 -5.91 -2.63
C ARG A 39 2.15 -6.77 -1.93
N LEU A 40 1.31 -6.14 -1.09
CA LEU A 40 0.24 -6.85 -0.40
C LEU A 40 -0.79 -7.40 -1.38
N SER A 41 -1.14 -6.61 -2.39
CA SER A 41 -2.07 -7.02 -3.42
C SER A 41 -1.55 -8.26 -4.17
N LYS A 42 -0.28 -8.23 -4.56
CA LYS A 42 0.35 -9.35 -5.26
C LYS A 42 0.43 -10.59 -4.37
N GLU A 43 0.76 -10.40 -3.10
CA GLU A 43 0.82 -11.51 -2.15
C GLU A 43 -0.56 -12.12 -1.93
N THR A 44 -1.58 -11.29 -1.82
CA THR A 44 -2.96 -11.74 -1.66
C THR A 44 -3.41 -12.54 -2.88
N GLN A 45 -3.08 -12.07 -4.07
CA GLN A 45 -3.41 -12.78 -5.31
C GLN A 45 -2.70 -14.13 -5.36
N ARG A 46 -1.45 -14.17 -4.97
CA ARG A 46 -0.67 -15.40 -4.96
C ARG A 46 -1.25 -16.41 -3.98
N GLN A 47 -1.61 -15.97 -2.78
CA GLN A 47 -2.23 -16.82 -1.78
C GLN A 47 -3.59 -17.33 -2.25
N SER A 48 -4.37 -16.46 -2.86
CA SER A 48 -5.68 -16.83 -3.39
C SER A 48 -5.55 -17.90 -4.47
N SER A 49 -4.59 -17.73 -5.38
CA SER A 49 -4.33 -18.72 -6.43
C SER A 49 -3.87 -20.05 -5.83
N ALA A 50 -3.01 -20.01 -4.84
CA ALA A 50 -2.53 -21.21 -4.17
C ALA A 50 -3.69 -21.95 -3.48
N MET A 51 -4.57 -21.21 -2.84
CA MET A 51 -5.74 -21.81 -2.19
C MET A 51 -6.70 -22.43 -3.21
N GLN A 52 -6.88 -21.77 -4.34
CA GLN A 52 -7.71 -22.32 -5.41
C GLN A 52 -7.11 -23.61 -5.95
N THR A 53 -5.79 -23.64 -6.14
CA THR A 53 -5.10 -24.84 -6.59
C THR A 53 -5.27 -25.98 -5.60
N LEU A 54 -5.11 -25.71 -4.32
CA LEU A 54 -5.31 -26.71 -3.29
C LEU A 54 -6.73 -27.24 -3.26
N GLU A 55 -7.70 -26.35 -3.43
CA GLU A 55 -9.10 -26.72 -3.45
C GLU A 55 -9.41 -27.62 -4.65
N LEU A 56 -8.87 -27.27 -5.80
CA LEU A 56 -9.04 -28.08 -7.00
C LEU A 56 -8.40 -29.45 -6.85
N GLU A 57 -7.23 -29.52 -6.25
CA GLU A 57 -6.55 -30.78 -5.99
C GLU A 57 -7.35 -31.67 -5.02
N ARG A 58 -7.93 -31.04 -3.99
CA ARG A 58 -8.79 -31.76 -3.05
C ARG A 58 -10.01 -32.35 -3.76
N MET A 59 -10.65 -31.54 -4.59
CA MET A 59 -11.82 -31.99 -5.35
C MET A 59 -11.45 -33.12 -6.30
N LYS A 60 -10.32 -32.98 -6.99
CA LYS A 60 -9.81 -34.01 -7.87
C LYS A 60 -9.53 -35.31 -7.12
N SER A 61 -8.87 -35.19 -6.00
CA SER A 61 -8.55 -36.34 -5.15
C SER A 61 -9.81 -37.05 -4.71
N ASN A 62 -10.83 -36.30 -4.28
CA ASN A 62 -12.10 -36.87 -3.87
C ASN A 62 -12.82 -37.56 -5.01
N VAL A 63 -12.78 -37.00 -6.20
CA VAL A 63 -13.42 -37.57 -7.38
C VAL A 63 -12.68 -38.83 -7.83
N GLN A 64 -11.37 -38.82 -7.79
CA GLN A 64 -10.55 -39.95 -8.23
C GLN A 64 -10.51 -41.09 -7.25
N LYS A 65 -10.79 -40.81 -5.99
CA LYS A 65 -10.84 -41.87 -4.99
C LYS A 65 -12.01 -42.78 -5.27
N PRO A 66 -11.76 -44.07 -5.47
CA PRO A 66 -12.88 -44.98 -5.62
C PRO A 66 -13.70 -45.05 -4.35
N PRO A 67 -14.99 -45.12 -4.43
CA PRO A 67 -15.82 -45.27 -3.28
C PRO A 67 -15.48 -46.57 -2.57
N HIS A 68 -15.56 -46.56 -1.28
CA HIS A 68 -15.32 -47.76 -0.48
C HIS A 68 -16.55 -48.65 -0.53
N TYR A 69 -16.49 -49.59 -1.34
CA TYR A 69 -17.54 -50.62 -1.40
C TYR A 69 -17.12 -51.74 -0.53
N GLN A 70 -17.78 -51.81 0.53
CA GLN A 70 -17.52 -52.90 1.43
C GLN A 70 -18.75 -53.52 1.93
#